data_5b4c6b2785ce7fd99685f270d3ec1472
#
_entry.id   5b4c6b2785ce7fd99685f270d3ec1472
#
_cell.length_a   1.000
_cell.length_b   1.000
_cell.length_c   1.000
_cell.angle_alpha   90.00
_cell.angle_beta   90.00
_cell.angle_gamma   90.00
#
_symmetry.space_group_name_H-M   'P 1'
#
loop_
_entity.id
_entity.type
_entity.pdbx_description
1 polymer ?
#
loop_
_entity_poly.entity_id
_entity_poly.type
_entity_poly.pdbx_seq_one_letter_code
_entity_poly.pdbx_strand_id
1 'polypeptide(L)'
;MSNPLSERIATALRGKPAAADLAKLIDEAGEAVANAAIEKAEAEAIAIDPLADSKAVDAAHKSLDAIGLNVRRLESAVAALRDKHAAALEAEREAAALVKYEAIVSERDELVELIRTVYADAVPKLAELAERIAENNTAI
;
A
#
# COMPACT_ATOMS: atom_id res chain seq x y z
N MET A 1 13.18 22.01 -8.76
CA MET A 1 14.33 21.21 -8.30
C MET A 1 13.81 19.90 -7.72
N SER A 2 14.31 18.79 -8.21
CA SER A 2 13.93 17.48 -7.63
C SER A 2 14.49 17.38 -6.21
N ASN A 3 13.64 17.07 -5.25
CA ASN A 3 14.08 16.86 -3.87
C ASN A 3 15.03 15.64 -3.85
N PRO A 4 16.20 15.70 -3.21
CA PRO A 4 17.12 14.57 -3.19
C PRO A 4 16.44 13.33 -2.58
N LEU A 5 16.84 12.15 -3.05
CA LEU A 5 16.21 10.88 -2.66
C LEU A 5 16.13 10.72 -1.12
N SER A 6 17.17 11.14 -0.40
CA SER A 6 17.22 11.08 1.06
C SER A 6 16.13 11.90 1.75
N GLU A 7 15.78 13.07 1.23
CA GLU A 7 14.69 13.90 1.77
C GLU A 7 13.32 13.30 1.45
N ARG A 8 13.15 12.74 0.26
CA ARG A 8 11.92 12.05 -0.13
C ARG A 8 11.68 10.83 0.75
N ILE A 9 12.72 10.04 1.01
CA ILE A 9 12.65 8.90 1.94
C ILE A 9 12.29 9.38 3.35
N ALA A 10 12.95 10.41 3.87
CA ALA A 10 12.68 10.94 5.20
C ALA A 10 11.22 11.45 5.33
N THR A 11 10.71 12.12 4.31
CA THR A 11 9.33 12.59 4.24
C THR A 11 8.35 11.43 4.24
N ALA A 12 8.61 10.41 3.42
CA ALA A 12 7.77 9.21 3.35
C ALA A 12 7.75 8.43 4.67
N LEU A 13 8.88 8.31 5.35
CA LEU A 13 8.96 7.64 6.65
C LEU A 13 8.21 8.38 7.77
N ARG A 14 8.12 9.70 7.72
CA ARG A 14 7.37 10.51 8.70
C ARG A 14 5.89 10.62 8.36
N GLY A 15 5.53 10.58 7.09
CA GLY A 15 4.16 10.73 6.60
C GLY A 15 3.36 9.44 6.56
N LYS A 16 2.25 9.48 5.84
CA LYS A 16 1.39 8.31 5.53
C LYS A 16 1.22 8.20 4.01
N PRO A 17 2.27 7.89 3.26
CA PRO A 17 2.18 7.74 1.82
C PRO A 17 1.40 6.47 1.45
N ALA A 18 0.86 6.45 0.23
CA ALA A 18 0.26 5.25 -0.34
C ALA A 18 1.30 4.13 -0.54
N ALA A 19 0.86 2.88 -0.50
CA ALA A 19 1.74 1.74 -0.71
C ALA A 19 2.49 1.80 -2.06
N ALA A 20 1.82 2.26 -3.12
CA ALA A 20 2.44 2.42 -4.44
C ALA A 20 3.60 3.44 -4.46
N ASP A 21 3.52 4.52 -3.68
CA ASP A 21 4.59 5.51 -3.60
C ASP A 21 5.78 4.98 -2.79
N LEU A 22 5.52 4.20 -1.76
CA LEU A 22 6.56 3.51 -0.99
C LEU A 22 7.29 2.47 -1.85
N ALA A 23 6.58 1.71 -2.69
CA ALA A 23 7.18 0.77 -3.63
C ALA A 23 8.18 1.47 -4.57
N LYS A 24 7.80 2.60 -5.17
CA LYS A 24 8.69 3.38 -6.03
C LYS A 24 9.96 3.86 -5.30
N LEU A 25 9.82 4.32 -4.05
CA LEU A 25 10.97 4.76 -3.26
C LEU A 25 11.90 3.60 -2.89
N ILE A 26 11.36 2.39 -2.67
CA ILE A 26 12.14 1.18 -2.43
C ILE A 26 12.97 0.83 -3.67
N ASP A 27 12.36 0.90 -4.86
CA ASP A 27 13.04 0.62 -6.12
C ASP A 27 14.14 1.66 -6.39
N GLU A 28 13.84 2.95 -6.26
CA GLU A 28 14.83 4.02 -6.43
C GLU A 28 16.00 3.92 -5.43
N ALA A 29 15.72 3.57 -4.18
CA ALA A 29 16.75 3.35 -3.17
C ALA A 29 17.59 2.09 -3.48
N GLY A 30 16.97 1.03 -4.01
CA GLY A 30 17.66 -0.16 -4.50
C GLY A 30 18.62 0.13 -5.67
N GLU A 31 18.16 0.92 -6.63
CA GLU A 31 19.02 1.40 -7.74
C GLU A 31 20.20 2.26 -7.23
N ALA A 32 19.96 3.11 -6.23
CA ALA A 32 21.02 3.91 -5.63
C ALA A 32 22.07 3.04 -4.92
N VAL A 33 21.67 1.96 -4.26
CA VAL A 33 22.59 0.97 -3.67
C VAL A 33 23.38 0.25 -4.75
N ALA A 34 22.75 -0.14 -5.85
CA ALA A 34 23.44 -0.80 -6.97
C ALA A 34 24.47 0.13 -7.62
N ASN A 35 24.14 1.41 -7.83
CA ASN A 35 25.06 2.40 -8.37
C ASN A 35 26.24 2.64 -7.42
N ALA A 36 26.00 2.73 -6.11
CA ALA A 36 27.05 2.86 -5.12
C ALA A 36 28.00 1.65 -5.09
N ALA A 37 27.53 0.45 -5.44
CA ALA A 37 28.39 -0.73 -5.57
C ALA A 37 29.35 -0.62 -6.77
N ILE A 38 28.90 -0.01 -7.86
CA ILE A 38 29.76 0.27 -9.03
C ILE A 38 30.83 1.31 -8.67
N GLU A 39 30.43 2.44 -8.09
CA GLU A 39 31.35 3.49 -7.61
C GLU A 39 32.38 2.94 -6.62
N LYS A 40 31.95 2.02 -5.74
CA LYS A 40 32.83 1.34 -4.80
C LYS A 40 33.89 0.51 -5.52
N ALA A 41 33.50 -0.28 -6.52
CA ALA A 41 34.42 -1.12 -7.29
C ALA A 41 35.44 -0.26 -8.05
N GLU A 42 35.03 0.88 -8.61
CA GLU A 42 35.92 1.84 -9.28
C GLU A 42 36.94 2.44 -8.29
N ALA A 43 36.48 2.87 -7.11
CA ALA A 43 37.37 3.42 -6.08
C ALA A 43 38.32 2.33 -5.53
N GLU A 44 37.86 1.10 -5.34
CA GLU A 44 38.71 -0.03 -4.95
C GLU A 44 39.81 -0.29 -6.00
N ALA A 45 39.48 -0.26 -7.29
CA ALA A 45 40.47 -0.45 -8.37
C ALA A 45 41.59 0.60 -8.32
N ILE A 46 41.24 1.87 -8.04
CA ILE A 46 42.24 2.93 -7.88
C ILE A 46 43.06 2.72 -6.61
N ALA A 47 42.43 2.34 -5.50
CA ALA A 47 43.12 2.18 -4.22
C ALA A 47 44.15 1.04 -4.23
N ILE A 48 43.97 0.04 -5.06
CA ILE A 48 44.90 -1.12 -5.18
C ILE A 48 45.83 -1.02 -6.39
N ASP A 49 45.71 0.01 -7.23
CA ASP A 49 46.56 0.18 -8.39
C ASP A 49 48.00 0.56 -7.95
N PRO A 50 49.01 -0.27 -8.21
CA PRO A 50 50.40 0.02 -7.84
C PRO A 50 51.02 1.19 -8.59
N LEU A 51 50.38 1.66 -9.68
CA LEU A 51 50.80 2.77 -10.49
C LEU A 51 50.13 4.11 -10.11
N ALA A 52 49.11 4.04 -9.24
CA ALA A 52 48.44 5.24 -8.79
C ALA A 52 49.33 6.10 -7.85
N ASP A 53 49.25 7.41 -7.98
CA ASP A 53 49.92 8.29 -7.06
C ASP A 53 49.26 8.30 -5.68
N SER A 54 50.00 8.73 -4.64
CA SER A 54 49.48 8.71 -3.27
C SER A 54 48.23 9.60 -3.08
N LYS A 55 48.10 10.68 -3.85
CA LYS A 55 46.95 11.57 -3.79
C LYS A 55 45.68 10.90 -4.34
N ALA A 56 45.82 10.12 -5.43
CA ALA A 56 44.74 9.36 -6.01
C ALA A 56 44.30 8.23 -5.07
N VAL A 57 45.24 7.54 -4.45
CA VAL A 57 44.97 6.50 -3.45
C VAL A 57 44.24 7.05 -2.21
N ASP A 58 44.71 8.18 -1.66
CA ASP A 58 44.08 8.85 -0.54
C ASP A 58 42.63 9.30 -0.86
N ALA A 59 42.44 9.84 -2.08
CA ALA A 59 41.11 10.23 -2.55
C ALA A 59 40.18 9.00 -2.69
N ALA A 60 40.69 7.90 -3.21
CA ALA A 60 39.92 6.63 -3.34
C ALA A 60 39.51 6.06 -1.97
N HIS A 61 40.43 6.10 -0.97
CA HIS A 61 40.07 5.66 0.39
C HIS A 61 38.98 6.53 1.02
N LYS A 62 39.06 7.86 0.88
CA LYS A 62 37.98 8.75 1.37
C LYS A 62 36.65 8.50 0.66
N SER A 63 36.69 8.22 -0.63
CA SER A 63 35.50 7.86 -1.41
C SER A 63 34.90 6.57 -0.92
N LEU A 64 35.72 5.52 -0.66
CA LEU A 64 35.27 4.25 -0.14
C LEU A 64 34.55 4.36 1.22
N ASP A 65 35.11 5.18 2.13
CA ASP A 65 34.49 5.43 3.43
C ASP A 65 33.13 6.11 3.29
N ALA A 66 33.04 7.15 2.43
CA ALA A 66 31.81 7.87 2.16
C ALA A 66 30.74 6.97 1.51
N ILE A 67 31.13 6.18 0.50
CA ILE A 67 30.23 5.22 -0.17
C ILE A 67 29.74 4.19 0.83
N GLY A 68 30.63 3.62 1.64
CA GLY A 68 30.27 2.61 2.64
C GLY A 68 29.25 3.14 3.67
N LEU A 69 29.38 4.38 4.11
CA LEU A 69 28.40 5.02 4.99
C LEU A 69 27.06 5.25 4.29
N ASN A 70 27.11 5.74 3.04
CA ASN A 70 25.89 5.99 2.26
C ASN A 70 25.11 4.70 1.98
N VAL A 71 25.79 3.63 1.60
CA VAL A 71 25.16 2.31 1.39
C VAL A 71 24.44 1.83 2.65
N ARG A 72 25.09 1.87 3.82
CA ARG A 72 24.46 1.46 5.08
C ARG A 72 23.23 2.30 5.41
N ARG A 73 23.26 3.60 5.13
CA ARG A 73 22.09 4.48 5.32
C ARG A 73 20.94 4.11 4.38
N LEU A 74 21.24 3.84 3.10
CA LEU A 74 20.24 3.43 2.12
C LEU A 74 19.65 2.07 2.45
N GLU A 75 20.48 1.09 2.83
CA GLU A 75 19.99 -0.25 3.24
C GLU A 75 19.06 -0.17 4.45
N SER A 76 19.44 0.63 5.46
CA SER A 76 18.58 0.87 6.62
C SER A 76 17.26 1.56 6.22
N ALA A 77 17.33 2.51 5.30
CA ALA A 77 16.15 3.20 4.78
C ALA A 77 15.23 2.24 4.00
N VAL A 78 15.80 1.37 3.17
CA VAL A 78 15.05 0.35 2.42
C VAL A 78 14.34 -0.60 3.38
N ALA A 79 14.99 -1.05 4.45
CA ALA A 79 14.35 -1.90 5.45
C ALA A 79 13.14 -1.18 6.10
N ALA A 80 13.33 0.06 6.55
CA ALA A 80 12.24 0.87 7.13
C ALA A 80 11.10 1.16 6.15
N LEU A 81 11.41 1.40 4.86
CA LEU A 81 10.41 1.60 3.81
C LEU A 81 9.62 0.32 3.54
N ARG A 82 10.25 -0.85 3.56
CA ARG A 82 9.57 -2.15 3.38
C ARG A 82 8.59 -2.44 4.51
N ASP A 83 8.98 -2.20 5.75
CA ASP A 83 8.09 -2.36 6.91
C ASP A 83 6.88 -1.43 6.79
N LYS A 84 7.12 -0.18 6.41
CA LYS A 84 6.06 0.80 6.21
C LYS A 84 5.16 0.47 5.03
N HIS A 85 5.72 -0.05 3.94
CA HIS A 85 4.97 -0.52 2.79
C HIS A 85 4.03 -1.67 3.13
N ALA A 86 4.51 -2.66 3.90
CA ALA A 86 3.67 -3.75 4.38
C ALA A 86 2.51 -3.26 5.24
N ALA A 87 2.76 -2.32 6.17
CA ALA A 87 1.72 -1.71 6.98
C ALA A 87 0.71 -0.88 6.14
N ALA A 88 1.18 -0.16 5.12
CA ALA A 88 0.31 0.60 4.22
C ALA A 88 -0.59 -0.32 3.39
N LEU A 89 -0.06 -1.43 2.85
CA LEU A 89 -0.84 -2.43 2.13
C LEU A 89 -1.94 -3.04 3.00
N GLU A 90 -1.63 -3.34 4.26
CA GLU A 90 -2.63 -3.89 5.18
C GLU A 90 -3.74 -2.88 5.48
N ALA A 91 -3.37 -1.63 5.75
CA ALA A 91 -4.34 -0.55 5.96
C ALA A 91 -5.24 -0.31 4.73
N GLU A 92 -4.68 -0.37 3.51
CA GLU A 92 -5.45 -0.25 2.26
C GLU A 92 -6.42 -1.43 2.08
N ARG A 93 -6.00 -2.66 2.44
CA ARG A 93 -6.87 -3.84 2.41
C ARG A 93 -8.01 -3.75 3.42
N GLU A 94 -7.72 -3.33 4.64
CA GLU A 94 -8.74 -3.12 5.68
C GLU A 94 -9.75 -2.05 5.27
N ALA A 95 -9.29 -0.93 4.72
CA ALA A 95 -10.16 0.12 4.21
C ALA A 95 -11.05 -0.37 3.06
N ALA A 96 -10.51 -1.14 2.12
CA ALA A 96 -11.28 -1.72 1.03
C ALA A 96 -12.29 -2.76 1.51
N ALA A 97 -11.95 -3.56 2.52
CA ALA A 97 -12.86 -4.52 3.14
C ALA A 97 -14.01 -3.81 3.86
N LEU A 98 -13.73 -2.71 4.57
CA LEU A 98 -14.76 -1.91 5.23
C LEU A 98 -15.77 -1.33 4.24
N VAL A 99 -15.31 -0.75 3.13
CA VAL A 99 -16.18 -0.22 2.07
C VAL A 99 -17.09 -1.30 1.50
N LYS A 100 -16.55 -2.51 1.26
CA LYS A 100 -17.36 -3.63 0.80
C LYS A 100 -18.40 -4.07 1.83
N TYR A 101 -18.02 -4.12 3.10
CA TYR A 101 -18.93 -4.46 4.19
C TYR A 101 -20.07 -3.46 4.32
N GLU A 102 -19.76 -2.16 4.27
CA GLU A 102 -20.77 -1.10 4.33
C GLU A 102 -21.75 -1.18 3.16
N ALA A 103 -21.26 -1.47 1.94
CA ALA A 103 -22.11 -1.69 0.78
C ALA A 103 -23.06 -2.87 0.95
N ILE A 104 -22.58 -4.00 1.49
CA ILE A 104 -23.41 -5.19 1.76
C ILE A 104 -24.47 -4.90 2.84
N VAL A 105 -24.10 -4.16 3.88
CA VAL A 105 -25.04 -3.75 4.95
C VAL A 105 -26.13 -2.86 4.38
N SER A 106 -25.79 -1.88 3.55
CA SER A 106 -26.75 -0.99 2.89
C SER A 106 -27.73 -1.78 2.00
N GLU A 107 -27.22 -2.66 1.15
CA GLU A 107 -28.04 -3.52 0.30
C GLU A 107 -28.99 -4.43 1.12
N ARG A 108 -28.49 -5.00 2.20
CA ARG A 108 -29.32 -5.80 3.11
C ARG A 108 -30.47 -4.99 3.70
N ASP A 109 -30.19 -3.78 4.16
CA ASP A 109 -31.19 -2.92 4.77
C ASP A 109 -32.25 -2.47 3.75
N GLU A 110 -31.85 -2.19 2.51
CA GLU A 110 -32.78 -1.92 1.40
C GLU A 110 -33.67 -3.13 1.11
N LEU A 111 -33.12 -4.34 1.07
CA LEU A 111 -33.87 -5.56 0.87
C LEU A 111 -34.88 -5.83 2.00
N VAL A 112 -34.50 -5.55 3.25
CA VAL A 112 -35.41 -5.68 4.41
C VAL A 112 -36.60 -4.73 4.26
N GLU A 113 -36.37 -3.48 3.87
CA GLU A 113 -37.47 -2.51 3.65
C GLU A 113 -38.35 -2.91 2.46
N LEU A 114 -37.76 -3.46 1.39
CA LEU A 114 -38.53 -3.99 0.26
C LEU A 114 -39.42 -5.16 0.67
N ILE A 115 -38.88 -6.10 1.46
CA ILE A 115 -39.66 -7.24 1.99
C ILE A 115 -40.82 -6.73 2.85
N ARG A 116 -40.59 -5.78 3.75
CA ARG A 116 -41.65 -5.17 4.59
C ARG A 116 -42.76 -4.55 3.74
N THR A 117 -42.38 -3.81 2.71
CA THR A 117 -43.34 -3.18 1.79
C THR A 117 -44.16 -4.20 1.04
N VAL A 118 -43.52 -5.22 0.48
CA VAL A 118 -44.19 -6.32 -0.24
C VAL A 118 -45.15 -7.10 0.68
N TYR A 119 -44.72 -7.40 1.93
CA TYR A 119 -45.56 -8.06 2.93
C TYR A 119 -46.77 -7.23 3.31
N ALA A 120 -46.59 -5.93 3.56
CA ALA A 120 -47.66 -5.02 3.91
C ALA A 120 -48.73 -4.91 2.80
N ASP A 121 -48.34 -5.03 1.54
CA ASP A 121 -49.26 -5.04 0.39
C ASP A 121 -49.90 -6.40 0.17
N ALA A 122 -49.18 -7.51 0.35
CA ALA A 122 -49.63 -8.87 0.05
C ALA A 122 -50.60 -9.44 1.12
N VAL A 123 -50.32 -9.17 2.40
CA VAL A 123 -51.12 -9.77 3.51
C VAL A 123 -52.60 -9.38 3.44
N PRO A 124 -53.00 -8.13 3.25
CA PRO A 124 -54.45 -7.76 3.12
C PRO A 124 -55.09 -8.40 1.91
N LYS A 125 -54.38 -8.50 0.77
CA LYS A 125 -54.90 -9.15 -0.44
C LYS A 125 -55.15 -10.66 -0.26
N LEU A 126 -54.23 -11.32 0.45
CA LEU A 126 -54.39 -12.74 0.80
C LEU A 126 -55.56 -12.97 1.78
N ALA A 127 -55.74 -12.07 2.77
CA ALA A 127 -56.86 -12.14 3.69
C ALA A 127 -58.18 -11.97 2.98
N GLU A 128 -58.33 -10.97 2.09
CA GLU A 128 -59.53 -10.75 1.29
C GLU A 128 -59.85 -11.98 0.39
N LEU A 129 -58.82 -12.54 -0.23
CA LEU A 129 -58.99 -13.76 -1.04
C LEU A 129 -59.47 -14.94 -0.21
N ALA A 130 -58.94 -15.13 0.99
CA ALA A 130 -59.36 -16.18 1.91
C ALA A 130 -60.84 -16.02 2.34
N GLU A 131 -61.26 -14.80 2.65
CA GLU A 131 -62.65 -14.46 2.97
C GLU A 131 -63.60 -14.81 1.80
N ARG A 132 -63.25 -14.39 0.60
CA ARG A 132 -64.06 -14.72 -0.62
C ARG A 132 -64.14 -16.21 -0.88
N ILE A 133 -63.08 -16.97 -0.62
CA ILE A 133 -63.10 -18.44 -0.74
C ILE A 133 -64.04 -19.04 0.29
N ALA A 134 -63.99 -18.57 1.55
CA ALA A 134 -64.88 -19.03 2.62
C ALA A 134 -66.36 -18.74 2.33
N GLU A 135 -66.66 -17.53 1.85
CA GLU A 135 -68.02 -17.14 1.43
C GLU A 135 -68.53 -18.03 0.30
N ASN A 136 -67.72 -18.29 -0.72
CA ASN A 136 -68.07 -19.16 -1.82
C ASN A 136 -68.35 -20.61 -1.38
N ASN A 137 -67.59 -21.12 -0.43
CA ASN A 137 -67.78 -22.47 0.11
C ASN A 137 -69.04 -22.59 1.00
N THR A 138 -69.52 -21.51 1.60
CA THR A 138 -70.73 -21.49 2.40
C THR A 138 -71.98 -21.26 1.57
N ALA A 139 -71.86 -20.83 0.32
CA ALA A 139 -72.95 -20.61 -0.61
C ALA A 139 -73.44 -21.91 -1.36
N ILE A 140 -72.71 -23.02 -1.18
CA ILE A 140 -73.08 -24.36 -1.70
C ILE A 140 -73.82 -25.14 -0.65
#